data_a8b6d018c02155dc334a377ef3b66380
#
_entry.id   a8b6d018c02155dc334a377ef3b66380
#
_cell.length_a   1.000
_cell.length_b   1.000
_cell.length_c   1.000
_cell.angle_alpha   90.00
_cell.angle_beta   90.00
_cell.angle_gamma   90.00
#
_symmetry.space_group_name_H-M   'P 1'
#
loop_
_entity.id
_entity.type
_entity.pdbx_description
1 polymer ?
#
loop_
_entity_poly.entity_id
_entity_poly.type
_entity_poly.pdbx_seq_one_letter_code
_entity_poly.pdbx_strand_id
1 'polypeptide(L)'
;QLSKQRKSDVMILVLAEAARNINIAAVRMRKHPNLEYIIVLGAHVEGTRLTKALLERTRRALQYLEENPETKAVLSGGKGDGESITEAQAMCNYLVEHGIDRERLILEEKSTNTTENLKFSLGMIGLNHSVGIVTNNFHVFRGTAIGKKCGCREIYPIPSRYRSWRLLIYIPREILAIIKDKLMGNM
;
A
#
# COMPACT_ATOMS: atom_id res chain seq x y z
N GLN A 1 -29.80 4.22 -27.83
CA GLN A 1 -29.54 5.33 -26.87
C GLN A 1 -29.64 4.87 -25.43
N LEU A 2 -30.67 4.11 -25.01
CA LEU A 2 -30.87 3.58 -23.65
C LEU A 2 -29.74 2.69 -23.14
N SER A 3 -29.03 1.93 -23.98
CA SER A 3 -27.90 1.09 -23.58
C SER A 3 -26.64 1.90 -23.24
N LYS A 4 -26.44 3.04 -23.91
CA LYS A 4 -25.30 3.93 -23.68
C LYS A 4 -25.48 4.73 -22.37
N GLN A 5 -26.72 5.15 -22.09
CA GLN A 5 -27.08 5.84 -20.85
C GLN A 5 -26.91 4.89 -19.65
N ARG A 6 -27.43 3.66 -19.68
CA ARG A 6 -27.23 2.66 -18.61
C ARG A 6 -25.77 2.37 -18.30
N LYS A 7 -24.92 2.28 -19.33
CA LYS A 7 -23.47 2.08 -19.12
C LYS A 7 -22.83 3.29 -18.45
N SER A 8 -23.26 4.51 -18.82
CA SER A 8 -22.80 5.75 -18.18
C SER A 8 -23.22 5.81 -16.71
N ASP A 9 -24.48 5.49 -16.41
CA ASP A 9 -25.02 5.54 -15.04
C ASP A 9 -24.36 4.50 -14.13
N VAL A 10 -24.10 3.28 -14.63
CA VAL A 10 -23.35 2.25 -13.89
C VAL A 10 -21.92 2.71 -13.65
N MET A 11 -21.28 3.35 -14.62
CA MET A 11 -19.93 3.88 -14.45
C MET A 11 -19.88 5.00 -13.41
N ILE A 12 -20.84 5.91 -13.40
CA ILE A 12 -20.96 6.98 -12.41
C ILE A 12 -21.16 6.39 -11.00
N LEU A 13 -22.01 5.39 -10.85
CA LEU A 13 -22.24 4.70 -9.57
C LEU A 13 -20.98 3.99 -9.06
N VAL A 14 -20.25 3.29 -9.93
CA VAL A 14 -18.98 2.63 -9.58
C VAL A 14 -17.90 3.65 -9.18
N LEU A 15 -17.81 4.78 -9.90
CA LEU A 15 -16.89 5.87 -9.58
C LEU A 15 -17.23 6.55 -8.25
N ALA A 16 -18.51 6.79 -7.99
CA ALA A 16 -18.99 7.37 -6.74
C ALA A 16 -18.75 6.43 -5.55
N GLU A 17 -18.97 5.12 -5.75
CA GLU A 17 -18.69 4.11 -4.72
C GLU A 17 -17.19 3.94 -4.45
N ALA A 18 -16.35 3.95 -5.48
CA ALA A 18 -14.90 3.92 -5.33
C ALA A 18 -14.37 5.19 -4.62
N ALA A 19 -14.87 6.38 -4.98
CA ALA A 19 -14.52 7.64 -4.33
C ALA A 19 -14.99 7.67 -2.86
N ARG A 20 -16.18 7.14 -2.57
CA ARG A 20 -16.70 7.00 -1.21
C ARG A 20 -15.84 6.03 -0.39
N ASN A 21 -15.45 4.90 -0.94
CA ASN A 21 -14.61 3.91 -0.26
C ASN A 21 -13.20 4.44 -0.01
N ILE A 22 -12.61 5.21 -0.93
CA ILE A 22 -11.34 5.93 -0.74
C ILE A 22 -11.47 6.94 0.40
N ASN A 23 -12.57 7.68 0.47
CA ASN A 23 -12.82 8.67 1.53
C ASN A 23 -13.10 8.03 2.89
N ILE A 24 -13.88 6.94 2.94
CA ILE A 24 -14.19 6.20 4.17
C ILE A 24 -12.91 5.53 4.73
N ALA A 25 -12.04 5.00 3.88
CA ALA A 25 -10.75 4.47 4.29
C ALA A 25 -9.85 5.57 4.87
N ALA A 26 -9.90 6.78 4.31
CA ALA A 26 -9.19 7.94 4.83
C ALA A 26 -9.75 8.47 6.16
N VAL A 27 -11.05 8.35 6.41
CA VAL A 27 -11.75 8.86 7.60
C VAL A 27 -11.74 7.85 8.76
N ARG A 28 -11.73 6.54 8.50
CA ARG A 28 -11.62 5.50 9.52
C ARG A 28 -10.17 5.22 9.94
N MET A 29 -9.38 6.26 10.15
CA MET A 29 -8.04 6.17 10.73
C MET A 29 -8.14 5.89 12.25
N ARG A 30 -8.66 4.72 12.63
CA ARG A 30 -8.44 4.23 14.00
C ARG A 30 -6.94 3.97 14.13
N LYS A 31 -6.32 4.55 15.15
CA LYS A 31 -4.97 4.13 15.55
C LYS A 31 -5.07 2.65 15.92
N HIS A 32 -4.34 1.82 15.22
CA HIS A 32 -4.16 0.42 15.60
C HIS A 32 -2.74 0.31 16.17
N PRO A 33 -2.58 0.52 17.49
CA PRO A 33 -1.28 0.38 18.14
C PRO A 33 -0.90 -1.10 18.27
N ASN A 34 0.39 -1.35 18.38
CA ASN A 34 0.96 -2.66 18.71
C ASN A 34 0.59 -3.79 17.74
N LEU A 35 0.49 -3.50 16.43
CA LEU A 35 0.44 -4.56 15.43
C LEU A 35 1.77 -5.32 15.40
N GLU A 36 1.72 -6.63 15.21
CA GLU A 36 2.94 -7.45 15.14
C GLU A 36 3.79 -7.08 13.92
N TYR A 37 3.13 -6.82 12.78
CA TYR A 37 3.79 -6.43 11.55
C TYR A 37 3.13 -5.24 10.86
N ILE A 38 3.93 -4.48 10.13
CA ILE A 38 3.45 -3.60 9.07
C ILE A 38 4.06 -4.03 7.74
N ILE A 39 3.30 -3.94 6.65
CA ILE A 39 3.78 -4.12 5.27
C ILE A 39 3.78 -2.75 4.61
N VAL A 40 4.95 -2.28 4.21
CA VAL A 40 5.11 -1.00 3.50
C VAL A 40 5.18 -1.30 2.01
N LEU A 41 4.15 -0.88 1.27
CA LEU A 41 4.07 -1.14 -0.16
C LEU A 41 4.97 -0.20 -0.95
N GLY A 42 5.72 -0.74 -1.88
CA GLY A 42 6.55 -0.01 -2.83
C GLY A 42 5.75 0.90 -3.78
N ALA A 43 6.42 1.84 -4.40
CA ALA A 43 5.83 2.76 -5.37
C ALA A 43 6.74 3.03 -6.57
N HIS A 44 7.91 3.63 -6.36
CA HIS A 44 8.95 3.85 -7.36
C HIS A 44 10.18 4.54 -6.71
N VAL A 45 11.36 4.26 -7.26
CA VAL A 45 12.64 4.86 -6.89
C VAL A 45 13.24 5.56 -8.12
N GLU A 46 13.82 6.74 -7.94
CA GLU A 46 14.61 7.42 -9.00
C GLU A 46 16.09 7.20 -8.72
N GLY A 47 16.69 6.25 -9.45
CA GLY A 47 18.04 5.77 -9.15
C GLY A 47 18.10 5.09 -7.79
N THR A 48 18.58 5.78 -6.76
CA THR A 48 18.60 5.34 -5.35
C THR A 48 17.68 6.16 -4.44
N ARG A 49 17.01 7.20 -4.98
CA ARG A 49 16.21 8.15 -4.19
C ARG A 49 14.75 7.76 -4.17
N LEU A 50 14.15 7.80 -2.98
CA LEU A 50 12.72 7.61 -2.80
C LEU A 50 11.94 8.71 -3.54
N THR A 51 11.02 8.33 -4.43
CA THR A 51 10.05 9.28 -4.97
C THR A 51 9.17 9.85 -3.87
N LYS A 52 8.50 10.98 -4.10
CA LYS A 52 7.60 11.59 -3.11
C LYS A 52 6.57 10.59 -2.57
N ALA A 53 6.00 9.76 -3.43
CA ALA A 53 4.98 8.78 -3.02
C ALA A 53 5.57 7.71 -2.08
N LEU A 54 6.75 7.20 -2.39
CA LEU A 54 7.43 6.20 -1.58
C LEU A 54 7.96 6.81 -0.27
N LEU A 55 8.51 8.01 -0.32
CA LEU A 55 8.99 8.75 0.85
C LEU A 55 7.87 8.97 1.89
N GLU A 56 6.67 9.37 1.47
CA GLU A 56 5.54 9.56 2.39
C GLU A 56 5.09 8.25 3.03
N ARG A 57 5.17 7.12 2.31
CA ARG A 57 4.92 5.78 2.89
C ARG A 57 5.98 5.43 3.91
N THR A 58 7.25 5.62 3.57
CA THR A 58 8.38 5.30 4.44
C THR A 58 8.39 6.15 5.70
N ARG A 59 8.07 7.46 5.60
CA ARG A 59 7.89 8.35 6.76
C ARG A 59 6.74 7.92 7.66
N ARG A 60 5.63 7.45 7.08
CA ARG A 60 4.51 6.93 7.86
C ARG A 60 4.88 5.63 8.58
N ALA A 61 5.68 4.77 7.93
CA ALA A 61 6.22 3.57 8.56
C ALA A 61 7.20 3.93 9.69
N LEU A 62 8.11 4.89 9.47
CA LEU A 62 9.02 5.40 10.50
C LEU A 62 8.25 5.83 11.75
N GLN A 63 7.29 6.73 11.59
CA GLN A 63 6.45 7.20 12.70
C GLN A 63 5.77 6.04 13.43
N TYR A 64 5.23 5.06 12.70
CA TYR A 64 4.56 3.92 13.31
C TYR A 64 5.54 3.04 14.12
N LEU A 65 6.73 2.77 13.57
CA LEU A 65 7.76 1.95 14.21
C LEU A 65 8.37 2.61 15.45
N GLU A 66 8.46 3.94 15.47
CA GLU A 66 8.88 4.72 16.66
C GLU A 66 7.83 4.65 17.77
N GLU A 67 6.54 4.77 17.42
CA GLU A 67 5.41 4.67 18.35
C GLU A 67 5.19 3.23 18.85
N ASN A 68 5.69 2.20 18.15
CA ASN A 68 5.46 0.77 18.43
C ASN A 68 6.77 -0.05 18.32
N PRO A 69 7.61 -0.07 19.37
CA PRO A 69 8.96 -0.65 19.32
C PRO A 69 9.01 -2.14 18.98
N GLU A 70 7.99 -2.91 19.34
CA GLU A 70 7.93 -4.36 19.10
C GLU A 70 7.47 -4.73 17.68
N THR A 71 6.90 -3.77 16.94
CA THR A 71 6.42 -4.00 15.57
C THR A 71 7.59 -4.21 14.61
N LYS A 72 7.49 -5.22 13.74
CA LYS A 72 8.40 -5.43 12.61
C LYS A 72 7.79 -4.92 11.31
N ALA A 73 8.62 -4.53 10.35
CA ALA A 73 8.19 -4.04 9.06
C ALA A 73 8.67 -4.94 7.92
N VAL A 74 7.75 -5.38 7.06
CA VAL A 74 8.08 -5.91 5.74
C VAL A 74 8.10 -4.76 4.76
N LEU A 75 9.24 -4.49 4.16
CA LEU A 75 9.44 -3.50 3.12
C LEU A 75 9.33 -4.21 1.77
N SER A 76 8.27 -3.95 1.04
CA SER A 76 7.94 -4.75 -0.15
C SER A 76 7.99 -3.90 -1.42
N GLY A 77 8.79 -4.35 -2.37
CA GLY A 77 8.93 -3.75 -3.68
C GLY A 77 10.24 -4.15 -4.34
N GLY A 78 10.14 -4.75 -5.52
CA GLY A 78 11.28 -5.16 -6.32
C GLY A 78 11.97 -4.00 -7.00
N LYS A 79 12.74 -4.30 -8.04
CA LYS A 79 13.45 -3.33 -8.86
C LYS A 79 12.69 -3.08 -10.15
N GLY A 80 12.25 -1.85 -10.36
CA GLY A 80 11.61 -1.40 -11.59
C GLY A 80 12.61 -0.91 -12.65
N ASP A 81 12.09 -0.60 -13.83
CA ASP A 81 12.88 -0.05 -14.92
C ASP A 81 13.48 1.32 -14.55
N GLY A 82 14.78 1.49 -14.73
CA GLY A 82 15.50 2.72 -14.41
C GLY A 82 15.85 2.88 -12.93
N GLU A 83 15.53 1.92 -12.07
CA GLU A 83 15.93 1.91 -10.67
C GLU A 83 17.32 1.28 -10.50
N SER A 84 18.15 1.85 -9.61
CA SER A 84 19.47 1.31 -9.32
C SER A 84 19.44 0.25 -8.21
N ILE A 85 18.51 0.38 -7.27
CA ILE A 85 18.25 -0.54 -6.15
C ILE A 85 16.78 -0.88 -6.10
N THR A 86 16.40 -1.91 -5.33
CA THR A 86 15.00 -2.25 -5.10
C THR A 86 14.29 -1.19 -4.25
N GLU A 87 12.98 -1.07 -4.42
CA GLU A 87 12.18 -0.17 -3.58
C GLU A 87 12.27 -0.55 -2.10
N ALA A 88 12.30 -1.86 -1.79
CA ALA A 88 12.50 -2.39 -0.44
C ALA A 88 13.83 -1.94 0.16
N GLN A 89 14.93 -2.04 -0.61
CA GLN A 89 16.25 -1.61 -0.15
C GLN A 89 16.32 -0.10 0.09
N ALA A 90 15.70 0.70 -0.80
CA ALA A 90 15.65 2.15 -0.64
C ALA A 90 14.91 2.56 0.64
N MET A 91 13.78 1.92 0.94
CA MET A 91 13.04 2.13 2.20
C MET A 91 13.86 1.70 3.42
N CYS A 92 14.55 0.55 3.33
CA CYS A 92 15.40 0.04 4.41
C CYS A 92 16.51 1.04 4.75
N ASN A 93 17.24 1.51 3.75
CA ASN A 93 18.31 2.49 3.95
C ASN A 93 17.79 3.73 4.67
N TYR A 94 16.65 4.26 4.24
CA TYR A 94 16.03 5.43 4.88
C TYR A 94 15.66 5.16 6.35
N LEU A 95 15.03 4.03 6.65
CA LEU A 95 14.59 3.72 8.01
C LEU A 95 15.78 3.49 8.96
N VAL A 96 16.82 2.79 8.50
CA VAL A 96 18.06 2.59 9.29
C VAL A 96 18.79 3.91 9.54
N GLU A 97 18.88 4.79 8.53
CA GLU A 97 19.45 6.13 8.67
C GLU A 97 18.69 6.98 9.71
N HIS A 98 17.41 6.72 9.90
CA HIS A 98 16.56 7.39 10.89
C HIS A 98 16.40 6.61 12.20
N GLY A 99 17.29 5.65 12.49
CA GLY A 99 17.40 5.02 13.79
C GLY A 99 16.51 3.78 14.02
N ILE A 100 15.87 3.25 13.01
CA ILE A 100 15.16 1.96 13.12
C ILE A 100 16.17 0.81 13.05
N ASP A 101 16.12 -0.09 14.01
CA ASP A 101 16.96 -1.28 14.05
C ASP A 101 16.75 -2.15 12.79
N ARG A 102 17.85 -2.51 12.13
CA ARG A 102 17.84 -3.34 10.92
C ARG A 102 17.18 -4.70 11.14
N GLU A 103 17.26 -5.27 12.33
CA GLU A 103 16.65 -6.56 12.67
C GLU A 103 15.11 -6.54 12.68
N ARG A 104 14.51 -5.35 12.76
CA ARG A 104 13.08 -5.16 12.66
C ARG A 104 12.58 -5.06 11.21
N LEU A 105 13.47 -5.01 10.22
CA LEU A 105 13.17 -4.75 8.82
C LEU A 105 13.39 -6.01 7.97
N ILE A 106 12.33 -6.50 7.36
CA ILE A 106 12.31 -7.65 6.45
C ILE A 106 12.15 -7.11 5.03
N LEU A 107 13.02 -7.50 4.11
CA LEU A 107 12.97 -7.04 2.72
C LEU A 107 12.29 -8.07 1.82
N GLU A 108 11.27 -7.64 1.10
CA GLU A 108 10.65 -8.39 0.02
C GLU A 108 10.97 -7.65 -1.30
N GLU A 109 11.85 -8.22 -2.12
CA GLU A 109 12.49 -7.56 -3.26
C GLU A 109 12.10 -8.15 -4.62
N LYS A 110 11.12 -9.06 -4.67
CA LYS A 110 10.77 -9.82 -5.88
C LYS A 110 9.51 -9.32 -6.56
N SER A 111 8.66 -8.64 -5.82
CA SER A 111 7.34 -8.20 -6.29
C SER A 111 7.45 -7.11 -7.37
N THR A 112 6.56 -7.20 -8.35
CA THR A 112 6.44 -6.24 -9.47
C THR A 112 5.09 -5.51 -9.49
N ASN A 113 4.16 -5.92 -8.64
CA ASN A 113 2.82 -5.34 -8.55
C ASN A 113 2.24 -5.51 -7.13
N THR A 114 1.13 -4.81 -6.86
CA THR A 114 0.53 -4.77 -5.52
C THR A 114 0.08 -6.15 -5.01
N THR A 115 -0.43 -7.01 -5.88
CA THR A 115 -0.87 -8.36 -5.49
C THR A 115 0.32 -9.21 -5.05
N GLU A 116 1.43 -9.13 -5.79
CA GLU A 116 2.68 -9.81 -5.44
C GLU A 116 3.29 -9.24 -4.16
N ASN A 117 3.31 -7.90 -3.99
CA ASN A 117 3.77 -7.27 -2.77
C ASN A 117 3.12 -7.91 -1.54
N LEU A 118 1.80 -8.02 -1.54
CA LEU A 118 1.05 -8.56 -0.42
C LEU A 118 1.20 -10.08 -0.29
N LYS A 119 1.11 -10.82 -1.41
CA LYS A 119 1.25 -12.26 -1.41
C LYS A 119 2.62 -12.71 -0.91
N PHE A 120 3.70 -12.09 -1.38
CA PHE A 120 5.06 -12.46 -0.99
C PHE A 120 5.34 -12.02 0.44
N SER A 121 4.96 -10.79 0.82
CA SER A 121 5.13 -10.31 2.20
C SER A 121 4.39 -11.19 3.21
N LEU A 122 3.13 -11.52 2.96
CA LEU A 122 2.34 -12.40 3.82
C LEU A 122 2.89 -13.83 3.83
N GLY A 123 3.47 -14.29 2.71
CA GLY A 123 4.17 -15.58 2.66
C GLY A 123 5.41 -15.64 3.54
N MET A 124 6.10 -14.51 3.76
CA MET A 124 7.29 -14.43 4.61
C MET A 124 6.96 -14.42 6.10
N ILE A 125 5.86 -13.80 6.50
CA ILE A 125 5.49 -13.63 7.92
C ILE A 125 4.37 -14.58 8.37
N GLY A 126 3.61 -15.17 7.45
CA GLY A 126 2.42 -15.97 7.75
C GLY A 126 1.13 -15.15 7.84
N LEU A 127 -0.01 -15.85 7.92
CA LEU A 127 -1.35 -15.23 7.82
C LEU A 127 -2.04 -14.98 9.17
N ASN A 128 -1.46 -15.48 10.26
CA ASN A 128 -2.08 -15.46 11.60
C ASN A 128 -1.59 -14.30 12.49
N HIS A 129 -1.05 -13.27 11.89
CA HIS A 129 -0.54 -12.08 12.56
C HIS A 129 -1.45 -10.87 12.34
N SER A 130 -1.40 -9.93 13.26
CA SER A 130 -2.00 -8.61 13.09
C SER A 130 -1.10 -7.75 12.20
N VAL A 131 -1.62 -7.33 11.02
CA VAL A 131 -0.82 -6.70 9.97
C VAL A 131 -1.39 -5.35 9.58
N GLY A 132 -0.55 -4.32 9.58
CA GLY A 132 -0.87 -2.99 9.04
C GLY A 132 -0.37 -2.80 7.60
N ILE A 133 -1.20 -2.30 6.71
CA ILE A 133 -0.81 -1.96 5.34
C ILE A 133 -0.49 -0.48 5.24
N VAL A 134 0.80 -0.16 5.08
CA VAL A 134 1.28 1.21 4.90
C VAL A 134 1.36 1.53 3.41
N THR A 135 0.52 2.45 2.96
CA THR A 135 0.50 2.94 1.58
C THR A 135 -0.16 4.31 1.51
N ASN A 136 -0.17 4.96 0.34
CA ASN A 136 -0.79 6.27 0.20
C ASN A 136 -2.32 6.20 0.39
N ASN A 137 -2.89 7.27 0.91
CA ASN A 137 -4.30 7.36 1.27
C ASN A 137 -5.27 6.93 0.15
N PHE A 138 -4.99 7.27 -1.10
CA PHE A 138 -5.82 6.88 -2.26
C PHE A 138 -5.71 5.39 -2.60
N HIS A 139 -4.65 4.70 -2.17
CA HIS A 139 -4.34 3.31 -2.50
C HIS A 139 -4.66 2.31 -1.36
N VAL A 140 -4.88 2.81 -0.14
CA VAL A 140 -4.99 1.97 1.07
C VAL A 140 -6.18 1.00 1.02
N PHE A 141 -7.30 1.40 0.40
CA PHE A 141 -8.46 0.53 0.25
C PHE A 141 -8.11 -0.72 -0.56
N ARG A 142 -7.50 -0.56 -1.74
CA ARG A 142 -7.12 -1.68 -2.61
C ARG A 142 -6.08 -2.57 -1.95
N GLY A 143 -5.04 -2.00 -1.35
CA GLY A 143 -4.03 -2.78 -0.64
C GLY A 143 -4.64 -3.64 0.48
N THR A 144 -5.51 -3.06 1.30
CA THR A 144 -6.18 -3.79 2.39
C THR A 144 -7.10 -4.90 1.87
N ALA A 145 -7.85 -4.64 0.79
CA ALA A 145 -8.75 -5.63 0.19
C ALA A 145 -7.99 -6.83 -0.41
N ILE A 146 -6.89 -6.58 -1.12
CA ILE A 146 -6.02 -7.64 -1.65
C ILE A 146 -5.41 -8.45 -0.50
N GLY A 147 -4.92 -7.82 0.57
CA GLY A 147 -4.36 -8.52 1.71
C GLY A 147 -5.39 -9.43 2.41
N LYS A 148 -6.65 -9.01 2.54
CA LYS A 148 -7.75 -9.86 3.00
C LYS A 148 -7.99 -11.05 2.09
N LYS A 149 -7.97 -10.82 0.79
CA LYS A 149 -8.12 -11.88 -0.22
C LYS A 149 -6.97 -12.89 -0.19
N CYS A 150 -5.76 -12.45 0.17
CA CYS A 150 -4.61 -13.34 0.41
C CYS A 150 -4.75 -14.19 1.69
N GLY A 151 -5.84 -14.01 2.48
CA GLY A 151 -6.15 -14.83 3.63
C GLY A 151 -5.74 -14.24 4.99
N CYS A 152 -5.15 -13.05 5.04
CA CYS A 152 -4.85 -12.38 6.30
C CYS A 152 -6.14 -11.86 6.95
N ARG A 153 -6.48 -12.38 8.14
CA ARG A 153 -7.73 -12.05 8.84
C ARG A 153 -7.64 -10.71 9.57
N GLU A 154 -6.52 -10.45 10.21
CA GLU A 154 -6.28 -9.25 11.01
C GLU A 154 -5.43 -8.24 10.22
N ILE A 155 -6.04 -7.57 9.25
CA ILE A 155 -5.37 -6.61 8.39
C ILE A 155 -5.99 -5.22 8.51
N TYR A 156 -5.14 -4.20 8.71
CA TYR A 156 -5.54 -2.85 9.07
C TYR A 156 -4.91 -1.81 8.13
N PRO A 157 -5.66 -0.77 7.73
CA PRO A 157 -5.11 0.30 6.90
C PRO A 157 -4.26 1.27 7.72
N ILE A 158 -3.07 1.60 7.22
CA ILE A 158 -2.19 2.66 7.75
C ILE A 158 -1.87 3.64 6.62
N PRO A 159 -2.77 4.58 6.31
CA PRO A 159 -2.58 5.49 5.19
C PRO A 159 -1.47 6.50 5.46
N SER A 160 -0.60 6.72 4.48
CA SER A 160 0.28 7.88 4.41
C SER A 160 -0.41 9.04 3.71
N ARG A 161 -0.09 10.27 4.12
CA ARG A 161 -0.72 11.48 3.61
C ARG A 161 -0.03 11.93 2.33
N TYR A 162 -0.58 11.56 1.19
CA TYR A 162 -0.07 12.03 -0.09
C TYR A 162 -0.90 13.22 -0.58
N ARG A 163 -0.23 14.37 -0.81
CA ARG A 163 -0.82 15.59 -1.38
C ARG A 163 0.01 16.04 -2.58
N SER A 164 -0.56 15.98 -3.76
CA SER A 164 0.07 16.44 -5.00
C SER A 164 -1.01 16.64 -6.06
N TRP A 165 -0.78 17.55 -7.02
CA TRP A 165 -1.59 17.68 -8.23
C TRP A 165 -1.64 16.34 -9.02
N ARG A 166 -0.64 15.48 -8.89
CA ARG A 166 -0.62 14.12 -9.49
C ARG A 166 -1.76 13.23 -9.03
N LEU A 167 -2.52 13.60 -7.99
CA LEU A 167 -3.74 12.89 -7.58
C LEU A 167 -4.79 12.86 -8.71
N LEU A 168 -4.80 13.89 -9.57
CA LEU A 168 -5.68 13.91 -10.77
C LEU A 168 -5.40 12.74 -11.73
N ILE A 169 -4.17 12.21 -11.73
CA ILE A 169 -3.77 11.05 -12.53
C ILE A 169 -3.90 9.76 -11.72
N TYR A 170 -3.52 9.79 -10.44
CA TYR A 170 -3.49 8.58 -9.61
C TYR A 170 -4.88 8.07 -9.23
N ILE A 171 -5.85 8.95 -8.96
CA ILE A 171 -7.21 8.53 -8.59
C ILE A 171 -7.91 7.78 -9.74
N PRO A 172 -7.98 8.28 -10.99
CA PRO A 172 -8.54 7.52 -12.11
C PRO A 172 -7.84 6.18 -12.35
N ARG A 173 -6.50 6.17 -12.29
CA ARG A 173 -5.69 4.94 -12.41
C ARG A 173 -6.03 3.93 -11.31
N GLU A 174 -6.20 4.37 -10.08
CA GLU A 174 -6.56 3.51 -8.95
C GLU A 174 -7.96 2.93 -9.10
N ILE A 175 -8.92 3.71 -9.59
CA ILE A 175 -10.28 3.24 -9.87
C ILE A 175 -10.25 2.13 -10.93
N LEU A 176 -9.51 2.32 -12.02
CA LEU A 176 -9.34 1.29 -13.06
C LEU A 176 -8.65 0.03 -12.51
N ALA A 177 -7.65 0.20 -11.63
CA ALA A 177 -6.98 -0.91 -10.97
C ALA A 177 -7.93 -1.70 -10.05
N ILE A 178 -8.80 -1.03 -9.29
CA ILE A 178 -9.82 -1.67 -8.45
C ILE A 178 -10.80 -2.48 -9.32
N ILE A 179 -11.26 -1.91 -10.43
CA ILE A 179 -12.16 -2.62 -11.36
C ILE A 179 -11.47 -3.86 -11.93
N LYS A 180 -10.22 -3.72 -12.40
CA LYS A 180 -9.41 -4.84 -12.89
C LYS A 180 -9.25 -5.93 -11.84
N ASP A 181 -8.86 -5.57 -10.62
CA ASP A 181 -8.59 -6.54 -9.55
C ASP A 181 -9.88 -7.27 -9.12
N LYS A 182 -11.04 -6.60 -9.12
CA LYS A 182 -12.34 -7.25 -8.90
C LYS A 182 -12.68 -8.24 -10.01
N LEU A 183 -12.48 -7.87 -11.27
CA LEU A 183 -12.76 -8.76 -12.42
C LEU A 183 -11.82 -9.98 -12.44
N MET A 184 -10.58 -9.82 -11.99
CA MET A 184 -9.58 -10.89 -11.91
C MET A 184 -9.70 -11.73 -10.62
N GLY A 185 -10.60 -11.39 -9.71
CA GLY A 185 -10.76 -12.08 -8.43
C GLY A 185 -9.63 -11.86 -7.42
N ASN A 186 -8.86 -10.78 -7.55
CA ASN A 186 -7.76 -10.41 -6.64
C ASN A 186 -8.26 -9.65 -5.39
N MET A 187 -9.55 -9.27 -5.37
CA MET A 187 -10.20 -8.54 -4.27
C MET A 187 -11.48 -9.21 -3.85
#